data_0ec6b6af62f8d6d1df8911eeadc3ead8
#
_entry.id   0ec6b6af62f8d6d1df8911eeadc3ead8
#
_cell.length_a   1.000
_cell.length_b   1.000
_cell.length_c   1.000
_cell.angle_alpha   90.00
_cell.angle_beta   90.00
_cell.angle_gamma   90.00
#
_symmetry.space_group_name_H-M   'P 1'
#
loop_
_entity.id
_entity.type
_entity.pdbx_description
1 polymer ?
#
loop_
_entity_poly.entity_id
_entity_poly.type
_entity_poly.pdbx_seq_one_letter_code
_entity_poly.pdbx_strand_id
1 'polypeptide(L)'
;MTTSAKTDLASLKEGTLYLTRRPLATLGISTLGMVLAALAALLQIRAGLPEDPLVDAALTFASLLPLELYFIPRFLIAADALAGQNPLNAPADWPQRFEERWLRAFWGKALLALATGVGLSLFIFPGLVVLMAFGWVPLRILLRGEAVAQAARGSLQMMARSWRRVIFATSAMAMVYLSCIVILSYLVGLSVEDPTARIRLTHPLIWAGNFIGSFLSLWLSACLLALFRRVETAPGDQDAVAKAG
;
A
#
# COMPACT_ATOMS: atom_id res chain seq x y z
N MET A 1 22.14 -16.17 -12.26
CA MET A 1 21.15 -15.10 -11.97
C MET A 1 21.63 -13.84 -12.64
N THR A 2 20.94 -13.39 -13.66
CA THR A 2 21.30 -12.22 -14.46
C THR A 2 21.25 -10.93 -13.62
N THR A 3 22.06 -9.94 -13.98
CA THR A 3 22.12 -8.60 -13.34
C THR A 3 20.75 -7.95 -13.14
N SER A 4 19.79 -8.26 -13.99
CA SER A 4 18.39 -7.78 -13.90
C SER A 4 17.69 -8.24 -12.61
N ALA A 5 17.75 -9.52 -12.23
CA ALA A 5 17.05 -10.02 -11.04
C ALA A 5 17.59 -9.43 -9.73
N LYS A 6 18.90 -9.13 -9.65
CA LYS A 6 19.49 -8.44 -8.50
C LYS A 6 18.98 -7.00 -8.35
N THR A 7 18.75 -6.32 -9.47
CA THR A 7 18.24 -4.94 -9.47
C THR A 7 16.75 -4.89 -9.11
N ASP A 8 15.99 -5.90 -9.48
CA ASP A 8 14.54 -5.93 -9.25
C ASP A 8 14.17 -6.21 -7.78
N LEU A 9 14.98 -7.00 -7.07
CA LEU A 9 14.81 -7.23 -5.62
C LEU A 9 15.32 -6.06 -4.76
N ALA A 10 16.06 -5.13 -5.34
CA ALA A 10 16.57 -3.99 -4.60
C ALA A 10 15.47 -3.01 -4.16
N SER A 11 14.28 -3.02 -4.80
CA SER A 11 13.11 -2.26 -4.34
C SER A 11 12.57 -2.76 -2.99
N LEU A 12 12.66 -4.07 -2.72
CA LEU A 12 12.31 -4.65 -1.42
C LEU A 12 13.24 -4.13 -0.32
N LYS A 13 14.55 -4.15 -0.58
CA LYS A 13 15.56 -3.63 0.35
C LYS A 13 15.35 -2.14 0.61
N GLU A 14 15.10 -1.35 -0.41
CA GLU A 14 14.91 0.08 -0.30
C GLU A 14 13.61 0.44 0.43
N GLY A 15 12.51 -0.26 0.14
CA GLY A 15 11.24 -0.12 0.88
C GLY A 15 11.41 -0.44 2.37
N THR A 16 12.16 -1.49 2.70
CA THR A 16 12.50 -1.82 4.09
C THR A 16 13.34 -0.72 4.74
N LEU A 17 14.30 -0.13 4.01
CA LEU A 17 15.10 0.99 4.52
C LEU A 17 14.25 2.23 4.82
N TYR A 18 13.18 2.50 4.07
CA TYR A 18 12.25 3.61 4.39
C TYR A 18 11.60 3.43 5.76
N LEU A 19 11.21 2.20 6.11
CA LEU A 19 10.61 1.90 7.41
C LEU A 19 11.62 2.04 8.55
N THR A 20 12.84 1.51 8.37
CA THR A 20 13.88 1.55 9.41
C THR A 20 14.42 2.96 9.65
N ARG A 21 14.36 3.84 8.65
CA ARG A 21 14.72 5.26 8.81
C ARG A 21 13.70 6.07 9.61
N ARG A 22 12.48 5.57 9.76
CA ARG A 22 11.39 6.21 10.51
C ARG A 22 10.71 5.24 11.47
N PRO A 23 11.43 4.68 12.44
CA PRO A 23 10.90 3.60 13.28
C PRO A 23 9.68 4.04 14.10
N LEU A 24 9.68 5.26 14.63
CA LEU A 24 8.55 5.79 15.42
C LEU A 24 7.28 5.94 14.57
N ALA A 25 7.40 6.45 13.34
CA ALA A 25 6.25 6.58 12.44
C ALA A 25 5.74 5.21 12.01
N THR A 26 6.65 4.28 11.70
CA THR A 26 6.32 2.90 11.35
C THR A 26 5.58 2.19 12.47
N LEU A 27 6.11 2.24 13.70
CA LEU A 27 5.47 1.65 14.87
C LEU A 27 4.12 2.33 15.18
N GLY A 28 4.07 3.67 15.11
CA GLY A 28 2.85 4.43 15.35
C GLY A 28 1.72 4.06 14.38
N ILE A 29 2.02 3.95 13.08
CA ILE A 29 1.04 3.56 12.05
C ILE A 29 0.58 2.11 12.27
N SER A 30 1.50 1.18 12.57
CA SER A 30 1.16 -0.22 12.82
C SER A 30 0.30 -0.38 14.09
N THR A 31 0.63 0.36 15.16
CA THR A 31 -0.18 0.39 16.39
C THR A 31 -1.55 1.01 16.15
N LEU A 32 -1.63 2.08 15.35
CA LEU A 32 -2.91 2.69 14.99
C LEU A 32 -3.81 1.69 14.25
N GLY A 33 -3.27 0.93 13.29
CA GLY A 33 -4.03 -0.11 12.59
C GLY A 33 -4.56 -1.19 13.54
N MET A 34 -3.75 -1.63 14.49
CA MET A 34 -4.17 -2.55 15.54
C MET A 34 -5.33 -1.98 16.39
N VAL A 35 -5.23 -0.71 16.80
CA VAL A 35 -6.27 -0.04 17.59
C VAL A 35 -7.56 0.13 16.77
N LEU A 36 -7.45 0.50 15.50
CA LEU A 36 -8.61 0.64 14.61
C LEU A 36 -9.35 -0.70 14.41
N ALA A 37 -8.63 -1.81 14.27
CA ALA A 37 -9.22 -3.14 14.19
C ALA A 37 -9.92 -3.53 15.51
N ALA A 38 -9.34 -3.20 16.67
CA ALA A 38 -9.99 -3.41 17.97
C ALA A 38 -11.25 -2.55 18.13
N LEU A 39 -11.24 -1.30 17.63
CA LEU A 39 -12.43 -0.45 17.61
C LEU A 39 -13.55 -1.03 16.74
N ALA A 40 -13.24 -1.68 15.62
CA ALA A 40 -14.25 -2.39 14.81
C ALA A 40 -14.95 -3.48 15.62
N ALA A 41 -14.18 -4.31 16.33
CA ALA A 41 -14.75 -5.35 17.20
C ALA A 41 -15.58 -4.75 18.35
N LEU A 42 -15.14 -3.66 18.95
CA LEU A 42 -15.90 -2.95 19.99
C LEU A 42 -17.22 -2.39 19.46
N LEU A 43 -17.20 -1.78 18.27
CA LEU A 43 -18.41 -1.26 17.62
C LEU A 43 -19.40 -2.38 17.31
N GLN A 44 -18.92 -3.54 16.85
CA GLN A 44 -19.77 -4.71 16.61
C GLN A 44 -20.50 -5.15 17.87
N ILE A 45 -19.78 -5.27 19.00
CA ILE A 45 -20.38 -5.64 20.30
C ILE A 45 -21.39 -4.58 20.75
N ARG A 46 -21.04 -3.29 20.68
CA ARG A 46 -21.88 -2.19 21.15
C ARG A 46 -23.14 -2.00 20.33
N ALA A 47 -23.05 -2.21 19.01
CA ALA A 47 -24.18 -2.09 18.10
C ALA A 47 -25.04 -3.38 18.04
N GLY A 48 -24.65 -4.47 18.72
CA GLY A 48 -25.34 -5.75 18.66
C GLY A 48 -25.39 -6.36 17.27
N LEU A 49 -24.36 -6.09 16.44
CA LEU A 49 -24.31 -6.62 15.08
C LEU A 49 -24.00 -8.12 15.09
N PRO A 50 -24.55 -8.89 14.12
CA PRO A 50 -24.32 -10.31 14.06
C PRO A 50 -22.82 -10.64 13.91
N GLU A 51 -22.42 -11.76 14.50
CA GLU A 51 -21.07 -12.32 14.35
C GLU A 51 -20.99 -13.10 13.02
N ASP A 52 -21.08 -12.37 11.92
CA ASP A 52 -21.00 -12.88 10.56
C ASP A 52 -19.65 -12.47 9.93
N PRO A 53 -18.92 -13.38 9.25
CA PRO A 53 -17.63 -13.08 8.65
C PRO A 53 -17.65 -11.90 7.66
N LEU A 54 -18.77 -11.67 6.96
CA LEU A 54 -18.90 -10.52 6.05
C LEU A 54 -19.05 -9.21 6.80
N VAL A 55 -19.84 -9.20 7.89
CA VAL A 55 -19.98 -8.03 8.77
C VAL A 55 -18.65 -7.70 9.41
N ASP A 56 -17.92 -8.70 9.89
CA ASP A 56 -16.60 -8.57 10.47
C ASP A 56 -15.59 -7.98 9.49
N ALA A 57 -15.54 -8.52 8.26
CA ALA A 57 -14.67 -8.03 7.21
C ALA A 57 -15.02 -6.59 6.83
N ALA A 58 -16.30 -6.27 6.69
CA ALA A 58 -16.76 -4.92 6.34
C ALA A 58 -16.40 -3.89 7.42
N LEU A 59 -16.62 -4.21 8.71
CA LEU A 59 -16.28 -3.33 9.83
C LEU A 59 -14.77 -3.14 9.97
N THR A 60 -14.00 -4.21 9.85
CA THR A 60 -12.53 -4.15 9.90
C THR A 60 -12.01 -3.32 8.74
N PHE A 61 -12.50 -3.56 7.51
CA PHE A 61 -12.13 -2.76 6.35
C PHE A 61 -12.47 -1.28 6.53
N ALA A 62 -13.71 -0.98 6.96
CA ALA A 62 -14.14 0.40 7.20
C ALA A 62 -13.29 1.10 8.27
N SER A 63 -12.93 0.39 9.35
CA SER A 63 -12.09 0.94 10.41
C SER A 63 -10.66 1.23 9.97
N LEU A 64 -10.12 0.46 9.01
CA LEU A 64 -8.77 0.65 8.46
C LEU A 64 -8.71 1.70 7.36
N LEU A 65 -9.85 2.19 6.84
CA LEU A 65 -9.87 3.24 5.82
C LEU A 65 -9.04 4.49 6.18
N PRO A 66 -9.11 5.05 7.41
CA PRO A 66 -8.27 6.20 7.77
C PRO A 66 -6.77 5.90 7.64
N LEU A 67 -6.36 4.67 7.99
CA LEU A 67 -4.96 4.24 7.86
C LEU A 67 -4.52 4.26 6.41
N GLU A 68 -5.29 3.60 5.54
CA GLU A 68 -4.99 3.43 4.11
C GLU A 68 -5.12 4.74 3.31
N LEU A 69 -6.03 5.62 3.70
CA LEU A 69 -6.35 6.82 2.94
C LEU A 69 -5.58 8.05 3.39
N TYR A 70 -5.18 8.12 4.66
CA TYR A 70 -4.52 9.29 5.22
C TYR A 70 -3.11 8.99 5.73
N PHE A 71 -2.95 8.05 6.67
CA PHE A 71 -1.67 7.86 7.37
C PHE A 71 -0.59 7.24 6.49
N ILE A 72 -0.92 6.20 5.71
CA ILE A 72 0.03 5.57 4.79
C ILE A 72 0.45 6.54 3.66
N PRO A 73 -0.45 7.23 2.95
CA PRO A 73 -0.06 8.22 1.96
C PRO A 73 0.80 9.36 2.52
N ARG A 74 0.49 9.83 3.72
CA ARG A 74 1.29 10.84 4.41
C ARG A 74 2.70 10.34 4.71
N PHE A 75 2.83 9.10 5.17
CA PHE A 75 4.12 8.46 5.37
C PHE A 75 4.90 8.35 4.06
N LEU A 76 4.25 7.96 2.95
CA LEU A 76 4.89 7.80 1.65
C LEU A 76 5.43 9.11 1.09
N ILE A 77 4.67 10.21 1.15
CA ILE A 77 5.16 11.54 0.75
C ILE A 77 6.36 11.95 1.61
N ALA A 78 6.27 11.75 2.91
CA ALA A 78 7.36 12.10 3.80
C ALA A 78 8.61 11.22 3.57
N ALA A 79 8.43 9.93 3.23
CA ALA A 79 9.51 9.04 2.86
C ALA A 79 10.12 9.44 1.51
N ASP A 80 9.28 9.83 0.55
CA ASP A 80 9.69 10.32 -0.76
C ASP A 80 10.51 11.61 -0.66
N ALA A 81 10.06 12.59 0.11
CA ALA A 81 10.76 13.85 0.31
C ALA A 81 12.16 13.68 0.91
N LEU A 82 12.34 12.63 1.74
CA LEU A 82 13.61 12.35 2.41
C LEU A 82 14.56 11.43 1.62
N ALA A 83 14.05 10.68 0.65
CA ALA A 83 14.85 9.66 -0.05
C ALA A 83 15.88 10.25 -1.02
N GLY A 84 15.65 11.45 -1.52
CA GLY A 84 16.57 12.16 -2.45
C GLY A 84 17.51 13.16 -1.80
N GLN A 85 17.42 13.37 -0.46
CA GLN A 85 18.12 14.45 0.22
C GLN A 85 18.61 13.99 1.61
N ASN A 86 19.62 14.71 2.12
CA ASN A 86 19.97 14.62 3.54
C ASN A 86 18.71 14.86 4.38
N PRO A 87 18.42 14.05 5.42
CA PRO A 87 17.20 14.21 6.26
C PRO A 87 16.99 15.63 6.80
N LEU A 88 18.06 16.41 6.89
CA LEU A 88 18.03 17.81 7.31
C LEU A 88 17.51 18.78 6.22
N ASN A 89 17.44 18.35 4.96
CA ASN A 89 17.07 19.19 3.82
C ASN A 89 15.74 18.73 3.15
N ALA A 90 14.89 18.01 3.86
CA ALA A 90 13.55 17.70 3.35
C ALA A 90 12.81 19.01 3.05
N PRO A 91 12.15 19.14 1.87
CA PRO A 91 11.38 20.34 1.55
C PRO A 91 10.36 20.59 2.66
N ALA A 92 10.40 21.78 3.26
CA ALA A 92 9.51 22.16 4.36
C ALA A 92 8.00 22.14 3.93
N ASP A 93 7.74 22.12 2.63
CA ASP A 93 6.40 22.20 2.03
C ASP A 93 5.71 20.84 1.83
N TRP A 94 6.35 19.70 2.23
CA TRP A 94 5.73 18.38 2.04
C TRP A 94 4.36 18.20 2.74
N PRO A 95 4.07 18.81 3.91
CA PRO A 95 2.75 18.69 4.53
C PRO A 95 1.67 19.39 3.68
N GLN A 96 1.97 20.58 3.12
CA GLN A 96 1.06 21.31 2.24
C GLN A 96 0.79 20.53 0.95
N ARG A 97 1.82 19.97 0.33
CA ARG A 97 1.67 19.11 -0.85
C ARG A 97 0.78 17.91 -0.58
N PHE A 98 0.85 17.34 0.63
CA PHE A 98 -0.05 16.25 1.02
C PHE A 98 -1.49 16.73 1.09
N GLU A 99 -1.77 17.82 1.80
CA GLU A 99 -3.12 18.35 1.99
C GLU A 99 -3.79 18.73 0.68
N GLU A 100 -3.05 19.24 -0.30
CA GLU A 100 -3.56 19.57 -1.63
C GLU A 100 -3.88 18.34 -2.49
N ARG A 101 -3.22 17.21 -2.24
CA ARG A 101 -3.22 16.05 -3.16
C ARG A 101 -3.91 14.82 -2.62
N TRP A 102 -4.03 14.68 -1.29
CA TRP A 102 -4.51 13.44 -0.69
C TRP A 102 -5.94 13.10 -1.11
N LEU A 103 -6.83 14.09 -1.21
CA LEU A 103 -8.22 13.86 -1.62
C LEU A 103 -8.30 13.39 -3.08
N ARG A 104 -7.48 13.96 -3.96
CA ARG A 104 -7.38 13.50 -5.36
C ARG A 104 -6.79 12.09 -5.47
N ALA A 105 -5.77 11.80 -4.68
CA ALA A 105 -5.18 10.47 -4.61
C ALA A 105 -6.17 9.44 -4.05
N PHE A 106 -6.97 9.83 -3.06
CA PHE A 106 -8.08 9.02 -2.54
C PHE A 106 -9.05 8.62 -3.65
N TRP A 107 -9.56 9.59 -4.41
CA TRP A 107 -10.47 9.31 -5.53
C TRP A 107 -9.80 8.45 -6.60
N GLY A 108 -8.53 8.68 -6.90
CA GLY A 108 -7.74 7.84 -7.79
C GLY A 108 -7.66 6.39 -7.30
N LYS A 109 -7.43 6.17 -5.98
CA LYS A 109 -7.41 4.85 -5.35
C LYS A 109 -8.80 4.19 -5.34
N ALA A 110 -9.85 4.96 -5.05
CA ALA A 110 -11.23 4.47 -5.05
C ALA A 110 -11.69 4.04 -6.44
N LEU A 111 -11.41 4.84 -7.48
CA LEU A 111 -11.71 4.50 -8.86
C LEU A 111 -10.93 3.25 -9.32
N LEU A 112 -9.65 3.15 -8.95
CA LEU A 112 -8.85 1.96 -9.23
C LEU A 112 -9.42 0.72 -8.55
N ALA A 113 -9.79 0.82 -7.27
CA ALA A 113 -10.39 -0.29 -6.53
C ALA A 113 -11.72 -0.74 -7.15
N LEU A 114 -12.57 0.21 -7.53
CA LEU A 114 -13.84 -0.08 -8.22
C LEU A 114 -13.59 -0.77 -9.58
N ALA A 115 -12.72 -0.21 -10.41
CA ALA A 115 -12.41 -0.79 -11.73
C ALA A 115 -11.77 -2.18 -11.61
N THR A 116 -10.89 -2.37 -10.62
CA THR A 116 -10.28 -3.68 -10.33
C THR A 116 -11.34 -4.66 -9.83
N GLY A 117 -12.22 -4.25 -8.92
CA GLY A 117 -13.31 -5.07 -8.40
C GLY A 117 -14.27 -5.53 -9.50
N VAL A 118 -14.69 -4.62 -10.37
CA VAL A 118 -15.50 -4.96 -11.54
C VAL A 118 -14.76 -5.92 -12.47
N GLY A 119 -13.48 -5.66 -12.74
CA GLY A 119 -12.64 -6.53 -13.56
C GLY A 119 -12.52 -7.94 -12.98
N LEU A 120 -12.30 -8.07 -11.66
CA LEU A 120 -12.22 -9.35 -10.95
C LEU A 120 -13.57 -10.09 -10.91
N SER A 121 -14.69 -9.35 -10.82
CA SER A 121 -16.05 -9.94 -10.87
C SER A 121 -16.39 -10.53 -12.21
N LEU A 122 -15.85 -9.95 -13.30
CA LEU A 122 -16.02 -10.51 -14.65
C LEU A 122 -15.11 -11.73 -14.85
N PHE A 123 -13.82 -11.56 -14.61
CA PHE A 123 -12.80 -12.62 -14.64
C PHE A 123 -11.57 -12.13 -13.89
N ILE A 124 -10.82 -13.06 -13.28
CA ILE A 124 -9.59 -12.73 -12.54
C ILE A 124 -8.59 -11.96 -13.42
N PHE A 125 -8.42 -12.35 -14.66
CA PHE A 125 -7.43 -11.76 -15.57
C PHE A 125 -7.67 -10.28 -15.89
N PRO A 126 -8.87 -9.81 -16.30
CA PRO A 126 -9.12 -8.38 -16.52
C PRO A 126 -8.86 -7.51 -15.27
N GLY A 127 -9.25 -7.99 -14.09
CA GLY A 127 -8.99 -7.26 -12.85
C GLY A 127 -7.49 -7.08 -12.55
N LEU A 128 -6.69 -8.11 -12.76
CA LEU A 128 -5.24 -8.04 -12.64
C LEU A 128 -4.61 -7.10 -13.67
N VAL A 129 -5.08 -7.11 -14.91
CA VAL A 129 -4.61 -6.18 -15.95
C VAL A 129 -4.90 -4.75 -15.56
N VAL A 130 -6.11 -4.43 -15.07
CA VAL A 130 -6.47 -3.10 -14.60
C VAL A 130 -5.58 -2.68 -13.44
N LEU A 131 -5.40 -3.55 -12.44
CA LEU A 131 -4.56 -3.26 -11.28
C LEU A 131 -3.10 -2.96 -11.70
N MET A 132 -2.54 -3.76 -12.59
CA MET A 132 -1.17 -3.56 -13.09
C MET A 132 -1.04 -2.30 -13.94
N ALA A 133 -2.00 -2.06 -14.84
CA ALA A 133 -1.96 -0.92 -15.75
C ALA A 133 -2.12 0.42 -15.03
N PHE A 134 -2.97 0.47 -14.01
CA PHE A 134 -3.34 1.71 -13.32
C PHE A 134 -2.91 1.77 -11.85
N GLY A 135 -2.22 0.76 -11.33
CA GLY A 135 -1.77 0.69 -9.94
C GLY A 135 -0.89 1.86 -9.49
N TRP A 136 -0.22 2.54 -10.44
CA TRP A 136 0.61 3.70 -10.16
C TRP A 136 -0.15 5.03 -10.08
N VAL A 137 -1.42 5.06 -10.49
CA VAL A 137 -2.24 6.28 -10.53
C VAL A 137 -2.27 7.00 -9.18
N PRO A 138 -2.57 6.35 -8.04
CA PRO A 138 -2.59 7.01 -6.75
C PRO A 138 -1.24 7.60 -6.36
N LEU A 139 -0.14 6.88 -6.63
CA LEU A 139 1.22 7.36 -6.33
C LEU A 139 1.61 8.57 -7.20
N ARG A 140 1.26 8.57 -8.49
CA ARG A 140 1.53 9.69 -9.39
C ARG A 140 0.78 10.95 -8.97
N ILE A 141 -0.51 10.82 -8.61
CA ILE A 141 -1.30 11.94 -8.08
C ILE A 141 -0.66 12.45 -6.78
N LEU A 142 -0.33 11.55 -5.86
CA LEU A 142 0.20 11.88 -4.56
C LEU A 142 1.56 12.58 -4.64
N LEU A 143 2.50 12.02 -5.40
CA LEU A 143 3.89 12.49 -5.45
C LEU A 143 4.09 13.63 -6.43
N ARG A 144 3.43 13.59 -7.59
CA ARG A 144 3.60 14.56 -8.67
C ARG A 144 2.50 15.62 -8.76
N GLY A 145 1.36 15.40 -8.11
CA GLY A 145 0.21 16.30 -8.19
C GLY A 145 -0.53 16.23 -9.52
N GLU A 146 -0.32 15.17 -10.31
CA GLU A 146 -0.95 15.01 -11.62
C GLU A 146 -2.48 14.91 -11.52
N ALA A 147 -3.18 15.37 -12.55
CA ALA A 147 -4.60 15.09 -12.70
C ALA A 147 -4.84 13.59 -12.97
N VAL A 148 -5.99 13.05 -12.56
CA VAL A 148 -6.31 11.61 -12.66
C VAL A 148 -6.08 11.06 -14.07
N ALA A 149 -6.54 11.77 -15.12
CA ALA A 149 -6.36 11.35 -16.50
C ALA A 149 -4.89 11.34 -16.94
N GLN A 150 -4.10 12.31 -16.47
CA GLN A 150 -2.67 12.40 -16.77
C GLN A 150 -1.91 11.28 -16.02
N ALA A 151 -2.22 11.06 -14.75
CA ALA A 151 -1.67 9.99 -13.95
C ALA A 151 -1.98 8.61 -14.55
N ALA A 152 -3.19 8.41 -15.07
CA ALA A 152 -3.60 7.17 -15.75
C ALA A 152 -2.77 6.91 -17.02
N ARG A 153 -2.61 7.94 -17.88
CA ARG A 153 -1.76 7.83 -19.07
C ARG A 153 -0.31 7.54 -18.73
N GLY A 154 0.23 8.23 -17.73
CA GLY A 154 1.59 8.00 -17.24
C GLY A 154 1.79 6.62 -16.62
N SER A 155 0.79 6.09 -15.91
CA SER A 155 0.80 4.72 -15.38
C SER A 155 0.88 3.69 -16.50
N LEU A 156 0.05 3.83 -17.55
CA LEU A 156 0.09 2.97 -18.74
C LEU A 156 1.45 3.00 -19.44
N GLN A 157 2.03 4.19 -19.63
CA GLN A 157 3.33 4.34 -20.25
C GLN A 157 4.44 3.68 -19.42
N MET A 158 4.45 3.86 -18.12
CA MET A 158 5.38 3.17 -17.21
C MET A 158 5.25 1.65 -17.32
N MET A 159 4.02 1.15 -17.32
CA MET A 159 3.75 -0.28 -17.46
C MET A 159 4.23 -0.80 -18.81
N ALA A 160 3.93 -0.11 -19.92
CA ALA A 160 4.35 -0.52 -21.26
C ALA A 160 5.88 -0.63 -21.40
N ARG A 161 6.62 0.30 -20.77
CA ARG A 161 8.10 0.33 -20.84
C ARG A 161 8.77 -0.68 -19.93
N SER A 162 8.21 -0.96 -18.77
CA SER A 162 8.86 -1.70 -17.69
C SER A 162 8.05 -2.90 -17.19
N TRP A 163 7.13 -3.43 -17.99
CA TRP A 163 6.15 -4.44 -17.55
C TRP A 163 6.79 -5.68 -16.91
N ARG A 164 7.90 -6.20 -17.45
CA ARG A 164 8.60 -7.37 -16.91
C ARG A 164 9.13 -7.10 -15.49
N ARG A 165 9.76 -5.94 -15.29
CA ARG A 165 10.29 -5.53 -13.98
C ARG A 165 9.16 -5.31 -12.99
N VAL A 166 8.10 -4.62 -13.41
CA VAL A 166 6.93 -4.34 -12.55
C VAL A 166 6.26 -5.65 -12.16
N ILE A 167 5.96 -6.55 -13.09
CA ILE A 167 5.34 -7.84 -12.80
C ILE A 167 6.21 -8.66 -11.85
N PHE A 168 7.50 -8.81 -12.13
CA PHE A 168 8.39 -9.60 -11.28
C PHE A 168 8.47 -9.05 -9.86
N ALA A 169 8.70 -7.74 -9.71
CA ALA A 169 8.83 -7.12 -8.40
C ALA A 169 7.50 -7.13 -7.61
N THR A 170 6.38 -6.81 -8.25
CA THR A 170 5.06 -6.86 -7.59
C THR A 170 4.64 -8.27 -7.23
N SER A 171 4.94 -9.27 -8.07
CA SER A 171 4.69 -10.68 -7.73
C SER A 171 5.52 -11.13 -6.55
N ALA A 172 6.81 -10.77 -6.50
CA ALA A 172 7.67 -11.08 -5.35
C ALA A 172 7.15 -10.43 -4.05
N MET A 173 6.75 -9.15 -4.10
CA MET A 173 6.13 -8.45 -2.96
C MET A 173 4.82 -9.11 -2.52
N ALA A 174 3.96 -9.47 -3.49
CA ALA A 174 2.70 -10.14 -3.22
C ALA A 174 2.91 -11.52 -2.59
N MET A 175 3.87 -12.29 -3.08
CA MET A 175 4.21 -13.61 -2.49
C MET A 175 4.65 -13.46 -1.03
N VAL A 176 5.55 -12.54 -0.72
CA VAL A 176 5.98 -12.29 0.66
C VAL A 176 4.80 -11.86 1.53
N TYR A 177 4.00 -10.90 1.07
CA TYR A 177 2.83 -10.41 1.79
C TYR A 177 1.82 -11.52 2.07
N LEU A 178 1.41 -12.26 1.03
CA LEU A 178 0.44 -13.34 1.15
C LEU A 178 0.95 -14.48 2.02
N SER A 179 2.23 -14.87 1.89
CA SER A 179 2.82 -15.89 2.75
C SER A 179 2.77 -15.49 4.23
N CYS A 180 3.11 -14.24 4.55
CA CYS A 180 3.01 -13.74 5.92
C CYS A 180 1.57 -13.75 6.43
N ILE A 181 0.59 -13.30 5.61
CA ILE A 181 -0.83 -13.30 6.00
C ILE A 181 -1.33 -14.73 6.20
N VAL A 182 -1.02 -15.66 5.31
CA VAL A 182 -1.42 -17.07 5.46
C VAL A 182 -0.84 -17.68 6.73
N ILE A 183 0.44 -17.47 7.01
CA ILE A 183 1.09 -17.96 8.23
C ILE A 183 0.42 -17.36 9.47
N LEU A 184 0.17 -16.06 9.49
CA LEU A 184 -0.51 -15.39 10.61
C LEU A 184 -1.93 -15.91 10.80
N SER A 185 -2.70 -16.06 9.73
CA SER A 185 -4.07 -16.58 9.79
C SER A 185 -4.08 -18.03 10.30
N TYR A 186 -3.12 -18.84 9.86
CA TYR A 186 -2.96 -20.21 10.34
C TYR A 186 -2.63 -20.26 11.84
N LEU A 187 -1.67 -19.45 12.32
CA LEU A 187 -1.31 -19.37 13.73
C LEU A 187 -2.45 -18.90 14.61
N VAL A 188 -3.22 -17.92 14.15
CA VAL A 188 -4.43 -17.46 14.85
C VAL A 188 -5.49 -18.56 14.87
N GLY A 189 -5.74 -19.22 13.73
CA GLY A 189 -6.72 -20.30 13.60
C GLY A 189 -6.40 -21.52 14.48
N LEU A 190 -5.12 -21.85 14.68
CA LEU A 190 -4.70 -22.90 15.62
C LEU A 190 -4.95 -22.54 17.10
N SER A 191 -5.00 -21.26 17.40
CA SER A 191 -5.11 -20.74 18.78
C SER A 191 -6.51 -20.31 19.16
N VAL A 192 -7.37 -20.06 18.17
CA VAL A 192 -8.73 -19.53 18.35
C VAL A 192 -9.67 -20.27 17.40
N GLU A 193 -10.44 -21.20 17.92
CA GLU A 193 -11.39 -22.01 17.13
C GLU A 193 -12.55 -21.17 16.57
N ASP A 194 -12.98 -20.13 17.31
CA ASP A 194 -14.10 -19.27 16.90
C ASP A 194 -13.85 -17.82 17.33
N PRO A 195 -13.37 -16.95 16.41
CA PRO A 195 -12.95 -15.59 16.74
C PRO A 195 -14.15 -14.64 16.89
N THR A 196 -14.94 -14.81 17.95
CA THR A 196 -16.01 -13.86 18.31
C THR A 196 -15.46 -12.44 18.51
N ALA A 197 -16.31 -11.42 18.37
CA ALA A 197 -15.89 -10.01 18.54
C ALA A 197 -15.26 -9.76 19.92
N ARG A 198 -15.74 -10.47 20.96
CA ARG A 198 -15.17 -10.40 22.32
C ARG A 198 -13.77 -10.99 22.40
N ILE A 199 -13.52 -12.15 21.77
CA ILE A 199 -12.20 -12.78 21.70
C ILE A 199 -11.23 -11.89 20.92
N ARG A 200 -11.68 -11.26 19.84
CA ARG A 200 -10.86 -10.30 19.07
C ARG A 200 -10.38 -9.12 19.91
N LEU A 201 -11.15 -8.69 20.89
CA LEU A 201 -10.74 -7.62 21.80
C LEU A 201 -9.76 -8.05 22.89
N THR A 202 -9.75 -9.32 23.28
CA THR A 202 -9.00 -9.78 24.46
C THR A 202 -7.82 -10.67 24.12
N HIS A 203 -7.80 -11.29 22.94
CA HIS A 203 -6.79 -12.29 22.60
C HIS A 203 -5.51 -11.65 22.05
N PRO A 204 -4.33 -11.84 22.70
CA PRO A 204 -3.09 -11.14 22.34
C PRO A 204 -2.56 -11.51 20.94
N LEU A 205 -2.77 -12.74 20.46
CA LEU A 205 -2.35 -13.13 19.10
C LEU A 205 -3.14 -12.41 18.02
N ILE A 206 -4.42 -12.10 18.24
CA ILE A 206 -5.21 -11.32 17.28
C ILE A 206 -4.69 -9.88 17.23
N TRP A 207 -4.33 -9.31 18.37
CA TRP A 207 -3.70 -7.99 18.44
C TRP A 207 -2.35 -7.97 17.70
N ALA A 208 -1.52 -8.97 17.96
CA ALA A 208 -0.24 -9.13 17.26
C ALA A 208 -0.46 -9.30 15.75
N GLY A 209 -1.45 -10.09 15.34
CA GLY A 209 -1.82 -10.29 13.93
C GLY A 209 -2.25 -8.98 13.25
N ASN A 210 -3.09 -8.17 13.89
CA ASN A 210 -3.52 -6.87 13.38
C ASN A 210 -2.35 -5.87 13.29
N PHE A 211 -1.45 -5.87 14.27
CA PHE A 211 -0.24 -5.05 14.24
C PHE A 211 0.66 -5.45 13.06
N ILE A 212 0.95 -6.74 12.92
CA ILE A 212 1.80 -7.26 11.84
C ILE A 212 1.13 -7.04 10.48
N GLY A 213 -0.18 -7.24 10.35
CA GLY A 213 -0.93 -6.97 9.12
C GLY A 213 -0.82 -5.52 8.69
N SER A 214 -0.98 -4.58 9.63
CA SER A 214 -0.81 -3.14 9.37
C SER A 214 0.63 -2.77 9.02
N PHE A 215 1.61 -3.39 9.67
CA PHE A 215 3.02 -3.24 9.32
C PHE A 215 3.32 -3.75 7.90
N LEU A 216 2.79 -4.90 7.52
CA LEU A 216 2.97 -5.48 6.19
C LEU A 216 2.31 -4.61 5.10
N SER A 217 1.15 -4.02 5.36
CA SER A 217 0.50 -3.07 4.44
C SER A 217 1.36 -1.84 4.21
N LEU A 218 1.91 -1.27 5.28
CA LEU A 218 2.85 -0.14 5.19
C LEU A 218 4.14 -0.54 4.46
N TRP A 219 4.69 -1.71 4.75
CA TRP A 219 5.89 -2.25 4.09
C TRP A 219 5.66 -2.43 2.59
N LEU A 220 4.54 -3.04 2.19
CA LEU A 220 4.18 -3.20 0.78
C LEU A 220 4.09 -1.84 0.08
N SER A 221 3.45 -0.86 0.71
CA SER A 221 3.32 0.50 0.17
C SER A 221 4.68 1.19 0.01
N ALA A 222 5.61 1.00 0.96
CA ALA A 222 6.97 1.52 0.89
C ALA A 222 7.79 0.84 -0.21
N CYS A 223 7.63 -0.47 -0.41
CA CYS A 223 8.28 -1.21 -1.49
C CYS A 223 7.74 -0.78 -2.87
N LEU A 224 6.44 -0.53 -2.99
CA LEU A 224 5.83 0.02 -4.20
C LEU A 224 6.35 1.42 -4.51
N LEU A 225 6.53 2.28 -3.50
CA LEU A 225 7.16 3.59 -3.68
C LEU A 225 8.60 3.46 -4.21
N ALA A 226 9.40 2.56 -3.65
CA ALA A 226 10.77 2.32 -4.09
C ALA A 226 10.81 1.79 -5.53
N LEU A 227 9.91 0.87 -5.89
CA LEU A 227 9.77 0.36 -7.25
C LEU A 227 9.37 1.48 -8.22
N PHE A 228 8.39 2.31 -7.84
CA PHE A 228 7.93 3.43 -8.63
C PHE A 228 9.10 4.36 -9.00
N ARG A 229 9.91 4.77 -8.03
CA ARG A 229 11.07 5.62 -8.27
C ARG A 229 12.07 4.99 -9.22
N ARG A 230 12.37 3.70 -9.05
CA ARG A 230 13.31 2.98 -9.92
C ARG A 230 12.84 2.84 -11.37
N VAL A 231 11.55 2.66 -11.56
CA VAL A 231 10.96 2.59 -12.91
C VAL A 231 10.97 3.97 -13.56
N GLU A 232 10.74 5.01 -12.77
CA GLU A 232 10.71 6.39 -13.22
C GLU A 232 12.09 6.95 -13.57
N THR A 233 13.14 6.61 -12.81
CA THR A 233 14.51 7.06 -13.04
C THR A 233 15.29 6.20 -14.04
N ALA A 234 14.67 5.17 -14.62
CA ALA A 234 15.33 4.32 -15.61
C ALA A 234 15.75 5.12 -16.88
N PRO A 235 16.98 4.95 -17.39
CA PRO A 235 17.63 5.84 -18.36
C PRO A 235 16.95 5.97 -19.74
N GLY A 236 15.80 5.39 -19.98
CA GLY A 236 15.04 5.60 -21.21
C GLY A 236 14.19 6.88 -21.24
N ASP A 237 14.04 7.60 -20.14
CA ASP A 237 13.14 8.77 -20.04
C ASP A 237 13.88 10.10 -20.27
N GLN A 238 15.18 10.16 -19.98
CA GLN A 238 15.97 11.38 -20.19
C GLN A 238 16.20 11.68 -21.67
N ASP A 239 16.37 10.65 -22.50
CA ASP A 239 16.57 10.81 -23.95
C ASP A 239 15.29 11.17 -24.70
N ALA A 240 14.12 10.81 -24.17
CA ALA A 240 12.83 11.14 -24.80
C ALA A 240 12.41 12.60 -24.51
N VAL A 241 12.73 13.12 -23.33
CA VAL A 241 12.48 14.54 -22.97
C VAL A 241 13.47 15.46 -23.69
N ALA A 242 14.73 15.05 -23.83
CA ALA A 242 15.74 15.83 -24.56
C ALA A 242 15.51 15.91 -26.09
N LYS A 243 14.73 14.97 -26.65
CA LYS A 243 14.36 14.97 -28.09
C LYS A 243 13.02 15.65 -28.39
N ALA A 244 12.25 16.00 -27.35
CA ALA A 244 10.92 16.64 -27.50
C ALA A 244 10.94 18.16 -27.19
N GLY A 245 12.05 18.71 -26.76
CA GLY A 245 12.29 20.15 -26.59
C GLY A 245 13.34 20.65 -27.56
#